data_eba343856a38160a66d92c3b6c0215e6
#
_entry.id   eba343856a38160a66d92c3b6c0215e6
#
_cell.length_a   1.000
_cell.length_b   1.000
_cell.length_c   1.000
_cell.angle_alpha   90.00
_cell.angle_beta   90.00
_cell.angle_gamma   90.00
#
_symmetry.space_group_name_H-M   'P 1'
#
loop_
_entity.id
_entity.type
_entity.pdbx_description
1 polymer ?
#
loop_
_entity_poly.entity_id
_entity_poly.type
_entity_poly.pdbx_seq_one_letter_code
_entity_poly.pdbx_strand_id
1 'polypeptide(L)'
;LAINIEFDNQKEKLLKQFPVHAKTLRTLLKKNREDYGQIKLKRTTAKDRYRLLKNVRNRQRKGSEIIEELCIRTKKLQPIMKQLQEISSGMNSTMKQILLCEKRDKMKDKLRNLKSKLSEYEDQVLETPERLSQRVESFENVFKEHEIAKRKLSSANLRLVVSIAKKYRNRGLSFLDLIQEGNTGLMRAVDKYEYRRGFKFSTYATWWIRQAITRSIADQARTIRIPVHMIEAMSKIRNVSKKLLQENGREPSIEEM
;
A
#
# COMPACT_ATOMS: atom_id res chain seq x y z
N LEU A 1 1.72 -27.33 -3.28
CA LEU A 1 2.71 -27.58 -2.21
C LEU A 1 4.06 -26.90 -2.49
N ALA A 2 4.65 -27.05 -3.67
CA ALA A 2 5.97 -26.44 -4.02
C ALA A 2 5.97 -24.90 -3.93
N ILE A 3 4.90 -24.22 -4.35
CA ILE A 3 4.77 -22.75 -4.33
C ILE A 3 4.72 -22.21 -2.90
N ASN A 4 4.10 -22.90 -1.97
CA ASN A 4 4.07 -22.50 -0.55
C ASN A 4 5.45 -22.61 0.12
N ILE A 5 6.22 -23.63 -0.24
CA ILE A 5 7.58 -23.86 0.31
C ILE A 5 8.55 -22.74 -0.15
N GLU A 6 8.46 -22.33 -1.40
CA GLU A 6 9.27 -21.21 -1.93
C GLU A 6 8.93 -19.86 -1.25
N PHE A 7 7.65 -19.66 -0.93
CA PHE A 7 7.18 -18.46 -0.21
C PHE A 7 7.66 -18.41 1.24
N ASP A 8 7.60 -19.52 1.95
CA ASP A 8 8.05 -19.60 3.33
C ASP A 8 9.57 -19.44 3.41
N ASN A 9 10.32 -20.00 2.46
CA ASN A 9 11.76 -19.80 2.34
C ASN A 9 12.15 -18.33 2.05
N GLN A 10 11.41 -17.63 1.17
CA GLN A 10 11.65 -16.21 0.91
C GLN A 10 11.32 -15.34 2.13
N LYS A 11 10.24 -15.65 2.83
CA LYS A 11 9.83 -14.93 4.05
C LYS A 11 10.86 -15.10 5.17
N GLU A 12 11.34 -16.32 5.40
CA GLU A 12 12.40 -16.56 6.38
C GLU A 12 13.70 -15.85 6.04
N LYS A 13 14.10 -15.88 4.77
CA LYS A 13 15.27 -15.14 4.27
C LYS A 13 15.14 -13.63 4.53
N LEU A 14 13.99 -13.05 4.20
CA LEU A 14 13.72 -11.63 4.45
C LEU A 14 13.72 -11.30 5.95
N LEU A 15 13.15 -12.16 6.79
CA LEU A 15 13.15 -11.96 8.25
C LEU A 15 14.56 -12.01 8.84
N LYS A 16 15.43 -12.90 8.36
CA LYS A 16 16.85 -12.98 8.78
C LYS A 16 17.65 -11.77 8.31
N GLN A 17 17.37 -11.25 7.11
CA GLN A 17 18.07 -10.09 6.54
C GLN A 17 17.59 -8.75 7.12
N PHE A 18 16.34 -8.66 7.58
CA PHE A 18 15.73 -7.44 8.06
C PHE A 18 16.55 -6.68 9.13
N PRO A 19 17.06 -7.32 10.22
CA PRO A 19 17.85 -6.60 11.22
C PRO A 19 19.17 -6.06 10.65
N VAL A 20 19.80 -6.77 9.71
CA VAL A 20 21.03 -6.33 9.04
C VAL A 20 20.75 -5.11 8.16
N HIS A 21 19.71 -5.16 7.35
CA HIS A 21 19.26 -4.05 6.51
C HIS A 21 18.85 -2.83 7.34
N ALA A 22 18.12 -3.04 8.44
CA ALA A 22 17.74 -1.95 9.35
C ALA A 22 18.97 -1.27 9.99
N LYS A 23 19.97 -2.04 10.41
CA LYS A 23 21.24 -1.51 10.96
C LYS A 23 22.01 -0.72 9.90
N THR A 24 22.11 -1.26 8.69
CA THR A 24 22.76 -0.58 7.56
C THR A 24 22.06 0.72 7.21
N LEU A 25 20.74 0.73 7.10
CA LEU A 25 19.96 1.94 6.83
C LEU A 25 20.14 3.01 7.90
N ARG A 26 20.13 2.63 9.19
CA ARG A 26 20.39 3.57 10.30
C ARG A 26 21.78 4.19 10.18
N THR A 27 22.80 3.40 9.84
CA THR A 27 24.19 3.89 9.65
C THR A 27 24.27 4.86 8.47
N LEU A 28 23.62 4.54 7.34
CA LEU A 28 23.56 5.42 6.16
C LEU A 28 22.85 6.74 6.48
N LEU A 29 21.73 6.68 7.20
CA LEU A 29 20.97 7.87 7.63
C LEU A 29 21.78 8.76 8.59
N LYS A 30 22.50 8.17 9.56
CA LYS A 30 23.35 8.91 10.47
C LYS A 30 24.44 9.68 9.71
N LYS A 31 25.17 9.00 8.81
CA LYS A 31 26.19 9.65 7.96
C LYS A 31 25.59 10.73 7.06
N ASN A 32 24.38 10.53 6.55
CA ASN A 32 23.71 11.54 5.74
C ASN A 32 23.36 12.79 6.56
N ARG A 33 22.93 12.65 7.82
CA ARG A 33 22.68 13.78 8.73
C ARG A 33 23.95 14.55 9.06
N GLU A 34 25.04 13.85 9.33
CA GLU A 34 26.36 14.45 9.59
C GLU A 34 26.85 15.26 8.39
N ASP A 35 26.83 14.66 7.19
CA ASP A 35 27.24 15.35 5.96
C ASP A 35 26.33 16.52 5.61
N TYR A 36 25.00 16.39 5.81
CA TYR A 36 24.05 17.48 5.55
C TYR A 36 24.26 18.65 6.51
N GLY A 37 24.60 18.36 7.79
CA GLY A 37 25.00 19.38 8.76
C GLY A 37 26.24 20.15 8.30
N GLN A 38 27.25 19.46 7.75
CA GLN A 38 28.45 20.10 7.19
C GLN A 38 28.14 20.95 5.96
N ILE A 39 27.22 20.52 5.09
CA ILE A 39 26.79 21.28 3.90
C ILE A 39 26.14 22.63 4.28
N LYS A 40 25.44 22.70 5.42
CA LYS A 40 24.81 23.93 5.93
C LYS A 40 25.84 24.94 6.51
N LEU A 41 27.05 24.51 6.87
CA LEU A 41 28.06 25.40 7.43
C LEU A 41 28.55 26.36 6.36
N LYS A 42 28.63 27.67 6.71
CA LYS A 42 29.14 28.73 5.82
C LYS A 42 30.63 28.55 5.43
N ARG A 43 31.41 27.80 6.20
CA ARG A 43 32.84 27.54 5.99
C ARG A 43 33.11 26.47 4.92
N THR A 44 32.12 25.74 4.44
CA THR A 44 32.30 24.65 3.47
C THR A 44 32.52 25.20 2.07
N THR A 45 33.62 24.79 1.43
CA THR A 45 33.94 25.21 0.05
C THR A 45 32.93 24.67 -0.95
N ALA A 46 32.74 25.29 -2.11
CA ALA A 46 31.83 24.82 -3.15
C ALA A 46 32.18 23.39 -3.62
N LYS A 47 33.50 23.07 -3.69
CA LYS A 47 34.00 21.75 -4.09
C LYS A 47 33.65 20.67 -3.05
N ASP A 48 33.84 20.98 -1.76
CA ASP A 48 33.49 20.05 -0.66
C ASP A 48 32.00 19.85 -0.56
N ARG A 49 31.19 20.92 -0.73
CA ARG A 49 29.72 20.84 -0.77
C ARG A 49 29.26 19.91 -1.89
N TYR A 50 29.82 20.03 -3.09
CA TYR A 50 29.50 19.14 -4.19
C TYR A 50 29.85 17.68 -3.88
N ARG A 51 31.04 17.43 -3.30
CA ARG A 51 31.48 16.09 -2.87
C ARG A 51 30.56 15.48 -1.84
N LEU A 52 30.18 16.22 -0.82
CA LEU A 52 29.26 15.79 0.24
C LEU A 52 27.87 15.47 -0.32
N LEU A 53 27.33 16.34 -1.20
CA LEU A 53 26.04 16.08 -1.87
C LEU A 53 26.08 14.80 -2.73
N LYS A 54 27.18 14.55 -3.44
CA LYS A 54 27.38 13.31 -4.20
C LYS A 54 27.38 12.08 -3.29
N ASN A 55 28.04 12.16 -2.15
CA ASN A 55 28.09 11.08 -1.15
C ASN A 55 26.70 10.80 -0.57
N VAL A 56 25.94 11.84 -0.22
CA VAL A 56 24.55 11.71 0.27
C VAL A 56 23.68 11.02 -0.78
N ARG A 57 23.75 11.45 -2.05
CA ARG A 57 23.00 10.82 -3.15
C ARG A 57 23.33 9.33 -3.33
N ASN A 58 24.61 8.99 -3.31
CA ASN A 58 25.05 7.59 -3.45
C ASN A 58 24.53 6.72 -2.29
N ARG A 59 24.53 7.25 -1.06
CA ARG A 59 23.96 6.54 0.09
C ARG A 59 22.43 6.45 0.06
N GLN A 60 21.75 7.48 -0.44
CA GLN A 60 20.30 7.43 -0.68
C GLN A 60 19.96 6.35 -1.71
N ARG A 61 20.74 6.23 -2.79
CA ARG A 61 20.55 5.17 -3.80
C ARG A 61 20.71 3.76 -3.22
N LYS A 62 21.79 3.52 -2.46
CA LYS A 62 21.97 2.26 -1.73
C LYS A 62 20.84 1.99 -0.74
N GLY A 63 20.35 3.03 -0.06
CA GLY A 63 19.20 2.90 0.84
C GLY A 63 17.92 2.51 0.11
N SER A 64 17.66 3.07 -1.08
CA SER A 64 16.48 2.68 -1.88
C SER A 64 16.57 1.24 -2.39
N GLU A 65 17.75 0.80 -2.84
CA GLU A 65 17.98 -0.60 -3.24
C GLU A 65 17.65 -1.58 -2.10
N ILE A 66 18.13 -1.30 -0.88
CA ILE A 66 17.82 -2.12 0.31
C ILE A 66 16.31 -2.11 0.62
N ILE A 67 15.64 -0.96 0.48
CA ILE A 67 14.18 -0.85 0.73
C ILE A 67 13.39 -1.60 -0.35
N GLU A 68 13.84 -1.60 -1.59
CA GLU A 68 13.24 -2.36 -2.70
C GLU A 68 13.36 -3.87 -2.47
N GLU A 69 14.51 -4.35 -1.99
CA GLU A 69 14.71 -5.76 -1.60
C GLU A 69 13.74 -6.21 -0.51
N LEU A 70 13.35 -5.32 0.41
CA LEU A 70 12.38 -5.59 1.46
C LEU A 70 10.93 -5.70 0.97
N CYS A 71 10.65 -5.42 -0.30
CA CYS A 71 9.34 -5.54 -0.95
C CYS A 71 8.21 -4.89 -0.13
N ILE A 72 8.41 -3.65 0.33
CA ILE A 72 7.43 -2.94 1.16
C ILE A 72 6.15 -2.72 0.38
N ARG A 73 5.01 -3.10 0.97
CA ARG A 73 3.70 -2.95 0.35
C ARG A 73 3.37 -1.47 0.11
N THR A 74 2.90 -1.13 -1.08
CA THR A 74 2.50 0.22 -1.50
C THR A 74 1.57 0.91 -0.50
N LYS A 75 0.66 0.15 0.14
CA LYS A 75 -0.24 0.66 1.18
C LYS A 75 0.51 1.30 2.37
N LYS A 76 1.74 0.84 2.68
CA LYS A 76 2.57 1.42 3.76
C LYS A 76 3.29 2.69 3.31
N LEU A 77 3.41 2.93 2.02
CA LEU A 77 4.03 4.14 1.47
C LEU A 77 3.06 5.33 1.47
N GLN A 78 1.76 5.11 1.36
CA GLN A 78 0.76 6.18 1.33
C GLN A 78 0.80 7.14 2.54
N PRO A 79 0.88 6.66 3.81
CA PRO A 79 1.00 7.57 4.96
C PRO A 79 2.29 8.40 4.90
N ILE A 80 3.41 7.79 4.47
CA ILE A 80 4.71 8.47 4.34
C ILE A 80 4.63 9.58 3.29
N MET A 81 3.93 9.31 2.17
CA MET A 81 3.67 10.35 1.17
C MET A 81 2.92 11.55 1.73
N LYS A 82 1.82 11.31 2.46
CA LYS A 82 1.05 12.38 3.08
C LYS A 82 1.91 13.23 4.00
N GLN A 83 2.74 12.58 4.84
CA GLN A 83 3.69 13.29 5.69
C GLN A 83 4.67 14.14 4.88
N LEU A 84 5.21 13.61 3.78
CA LEU A 84 6.11 14.40 2.92
C LEU A 84 5.41 15.57 2.24
N GLN A 85 4.16 15.41 1.82
CA GLN A 85 3.33 16.51 1.29
C GLN A 85 3.07 17.58 2.34
N GLU A 86 2.75 17.20 3.58
CA GLU A 86 2.54 18.14 4.70
C GLU A 86 3.82 18.90 5.02
N ILE A 87 4.97 18.22 5.10
CA ILE A 87 6.28 18.86 5.31
C ILE A 87 6.60 19.80 4.16
N SER A 88 6.42 19.39 2.90
CA SER A 88 6.68 20.21 1.72
C SER A 88 5.80 21.46 1.70
N SER A 89 4.51 21.36 2.01
CA SER A 89 3.61 22.50 2.11
C SER A 89 3.99 23.43 3.26
N GLY A 90 4.39 22.87 4.41
CA GLY A 90 4.90 23.61 5.57
C GLY A 90 6.18 24.39 5.24
N MET A 91 7.14 23.75 4.57
CA MET A 91 8.39 24.40 4.11
C MET A 91 8.09 25.55 3.14
N ASN A 92 7.24 25.31 2.15
CA ASN A 92 6.89 26.32 1.14
C ASN A 92 6.13 27.51 1.75
N SER A 93 5.22 27.26 2.69
CA SER A 93 4.51 28.33 3.41
C SER A 93 5.45 29.15 4.28
N THR A 94 6.38 28.50 4.99
CA THR A 94 7.41 29.16 5.82
C THR A 94 8.35 29.98 4.95
N MET A 95 8.75 29.48 3.80
CA MET A 95 9.62 30.21 2.85
C MET A 95 8.93 31.45 2.28
N LYS A 96 7.64 31.35 1.93
CA LYS A 96 6.83 32.52 1.50
C LYS A 96 6.74 33.56 2.61
N GLN A 97 6.54 33.15 3.86
CA GLN A 97 6.54 34.05 5.00
C GLN A 97 7.88 34.74 5.23
N ILE A 98 9.01 34.01 5.08
CA ILE A 98 10.36 34.57 5.17
C ILE A 98 10.55 35.64 4.10
N LEU A 99 10.18 35.39 2.84
CA LEU A 99 10.28 36.37 1.74
C LEU A 99 9.45 37.61 1.98
N LEU A 100 8.25 37.47 2.58
CA LEU A 100 7.39 38.60 2.95
C LEU A 100 7.96 39.40 4.13
N CYS A 101 8.58 38.74 5.11
CA CYS A 101 9.20 39.38 6.26
C CYS A 101 10.51 40.10 5.88
N GLU A 102 11.30 39.56 4.95
CA GLU A 102 12.52 40.21 4.45
C GLU A 102 12.24 41.54 3.71
N LYS A 103 11.06 41.67 3.10
CA LYS A 103 10.60 42.93 2.49
C LYS A 103 10.14 43.98 3.52
N ARG A 104 9.94 43.59 4.79
CA ARG A 104 9.44 44.44 5.88
C ARG A 104 10.47 44.45 7.02
N ASP A 105 11.35 45.42 7.02
CA ASP A 105 12.53 45.53 7.91
C ASP A 105 12.25 45.51 9.44
N LYS A 106 10.99 45.53 9.87
CA LYS A 106 10.59 45.67 11.28
C LYS A 106 10.37 44.37 12.07
N MET A 107 10.69 43.18 11.51
CA MET A 107 10.34 41.87 12.15
C MET A 107 11.52 40.91 12.29
N LYS A 108 12.66 41.35 12.81
CA LYS A 108 13.89 40.54 12.93
C LYS A 108 13.69 39.25 13.76
N ASP A 109 12.97 39.32 14.89
CA ASP A 109 12.73 38.14 15.74
C ASP A 109 11.81 37.11 15.08
N LYS A 110 10.76 37.56 14.39
CA LYS A 110 9.88 36.67 13.63
C LYS A 110 10.62 35.98 12.49
N LEU A 111 11.50 36.69 11.81
CA LEU A 111 12.35 36.17 10.75
C LEU A 111 13.33 35.12 11.26
N ARG A 112 13.91 35.32 12.46
CA ARG A 112 14.79 34.34 13.12
C ARG A 112 14.02 33.06 13.45
N ASN A 113 12.82 33.16 14.01
CA ASN A 113 11.98 32.00 14.33
C ASN A 113 11.54 31.22 13.08
N LEU A 114 11.20 31.91 11.99
CA LEU A 114 10.82 31.29 10.73
C LEU A 114 12.04 30.56 10.09
N LYS A 115 13.23 31.14 10.14
CA LYS A 115 14.47 30.50 9.67
C LYS A 115 14.84 29.26 10.50
N SER A 116 14.63 29.32 11.83
CA SER A 116 14.81 28.14 12.69
C SER A 116 13.85 27.02 12.32
N LYS A 117 12.56 27.35 12.16
CA LYS A 117 11.52 26.39 11.76
C LYS A 117 11.78 25.77 10.38
N LEU A 118 12.25 26.55 9.41
CA LEU A 118 12.65 26.03 8.11
C LEU A 118 13.83 25.08 8.23
N SER A 119 14.83 25.42 9.04
CA SER A 119 15.99 24.55 9.29
C SER A 119 15.59 23.24 9.96
N GLU A 120 14.61 23.23 10.87
CA GLU A 120 14.06 22.01 11.48
C GLU A 120 13.43 21.09 10.43
N TYR A 121 12.62 21.63 9.51
CA TYR A 121 12.05 20.85 8.40
C TYR A 121 13.16 20.29 7.49
N GLU A 122 14.15 21.09 7.12
CA GLU A 122 15.28 20.63 6.31
C GLU A 122 16.08 19.51 7.00
N ASP A 123 16.25 19.55 8.32
CA ASP A 123 16.96 18.54 9.09
C ASP A 123 16.17 17.23 9.22
N GLN A 124 14.84 17.30 9.14
CA GLN A 124 13.98 16.12 9.07
C GLN A 124 14.09 15.40 7.72
N VAL A 125 14.11 16.16 6.62
CA VAL A 125 14.04 15.60 5.25
C VAL A 125 15.44 15.49 4.61
N LEU A 126 16.42 16.26 5.07
CA LEU A 126 17.78 16.39 4.50
C LEU A 126 17.77 16.89 3.05
N GLU A 127 16.81 17.78 2.74
CA GLU A 127 16.63 18.38 1.41
C GLU A 127 16.17 19.85 1.51
N THR A 128 16.44 20.60 0.44
CA THR A 128 15.93 21.96 0.30
C THR A 128 14.44 21.98 -0.10
N PRO A 129 13.69 23.08 0.18
CA PRO A 129 12.29 23.18 -0.16
C PRO A 129 12.00 22.94 -1.65
N GLU A 130 12.86 23.45 -2.54
CA GLU A 130 12.68 23.31 -3.99
C GLU A 130 12.81 21.85 -4.44
N ARG A 131 13.82 21.13 -3.91
CA ARG A 131 14.04 19.72 -4.25
C ARG A 131 12.95 18.83 -3.72
N LEU A 132 12.50 19.08 -2.48
CA LEU A 132 11.39 18.33 -1.90
C LEU A 132 10.11 18.54 -2.71
N SER A 133 9.81 19.77 -3.11
CA SER A 133 8.64 20.09 -3.95
C SER A 133 8.67 19.34 -5.28
N GLN A 134 9.81 19.36 -5.98
CA GLN A 134 9.97 18.60 -7.24
C GLN A 134 9.81 17.09 -7.05
N ARG A 135 10.32 16.56 -5.94
CA ARG A 135 10.17 15.13 -5.62
C ARG A 135 8.72 14.76 -5.31
N VAL A 136 8.02 15.57 -4.55
CA VAL A 136 6.59 15.38 -4.23
C VAL A 136 5.77 15.42 -5.50
N GLU A 137 5.99 16.38 -6.38
CA GLU A 137 5.32 16.50 -7.68
C GLU A 137 5.57 15.29 -8.58
N SER A 138 6.84 14.88 -8.71
CA SER A 138 7.20 13.67 -9.47
C SER A 138 6.50 12.44 -8.93
N PHE A 139 6.45 12.30 -7.61
CA PHE A 139 5.78 11.18 -6.96
C PHE A 139 4.26 11.21 -7.18
N GLU A 140 3.62 12.37 -7.09
CA GLU A 140 2.19 12.53 -7.36
C GLU A 140 1.83 12.13 -8.81
N ASN A 141 2.69 12.48 -9.76
CA ASN A 141 2.48 12.11 -11.16
C ASN A 141 2.55 10.59 -11.35
N VAL A 142 3.58 9.94 -10.81
CA VAL A 142 3.69 8.46 -10.85
C VAL A 142 2.51 7.78 -10.14
N PHE A 143 2.06 8.34 -9.01
CA PHE A 143 0.90 7.82 -8.30
C PHE A 143 -0.40 7.96 -9.10
N LYS A 144 -0.62 9.08 -9.78
CA LYS A 144 -1.75 9.28 -10.70
C LYS A 144 -1.73 8.27 -11.85
N GLU A 145 -0.56 8.04 -12.46
CA GLU A 145 -0.40 7.03 -13.52
C GLU A 145 -0.74 5.63 -13.03
N HIS A 146 -0.26 5.27 -11.84
CA HIS A 146 -0.58 4.00 -11.20
C HIS A 146 -2.09 3.83 -10.96
N GLU A 147 -2.78 4.85 -10.45
CA GLU A 147 -4.23 4.83 -10.24
C GLU A 147 -5.01 4.72 -11.57
N ILE A 148 -4.55 5.39 -12.63
CA ILE A 148 -5.13 5.27 -13.98
C ILE A 148 -4.97 3.84 -14.50
N ALA A 149 -3.78 3.25 -14.35
CA ALA A 149 -3.52 1.88 -14.77
C ALA A 149 -4.42 0.87 -14.02
N LYS A 150 -4.58 1.04 -12.71
CA LYS A 150 -5.49 0.22 -11.88
C LYS A 150 -6.95 0.33 -12.34
N ARG A 151 -7.42 1.55 -12.63
CA ARG A 151 -8.79 1.76 -13.15
C ARG A 151 -8.97 1.09 -14.52
N LYS A 152 -8.00 1.20 -15.42
CA LYS A 152 -8.03 0.51 -16.72
C LYS A 152 -8.09 -1.01 -16.56
N LEU A 153 -7.26 -1.58 -15.67
CA LEU A 153 -7.27 -3.01 -15.40
C LEU A 153 -8.61 -3.47 -14.82
N SER A 154 -9.17 -2.72 -13.89
CA SER A 154 -10.47 -3.02 -13.28
C SER A 154 -11.60 -2.95 -14.33
N SER A 155 -11.71 -1.85 -15.09
CA SER A 155 -12.77 -1.64 -16.08
C SER A 155 -12.78 -2.69 -17.19
N ALA A 156 -11.58 -3.10 -17.66
CA ALA A 156 -11.45 -4.15 -18.67
C ALA A 156 -11.94 -5.53 -18.19
N ASN A 157 -12.02 -5.74 -16.87
CA ASN A 157 -12.42 -7.04 -16.28
C ASN A 157 -13.82 -7.04 -15.65
N LEU A 158 -14.65 -6.01 -15.82
CA LEU A 158 -16.02 -5.97 -15.28
C LEU A 158 -16.89 -7.09 -15.84
N ARG A 159 -16.70 -7.50 -17.10
CA ARG A 159 -17.43 -8.63 -17.71
C ARG A 159 -17.17 -9.95 -16.97
N LEU A 160 -15.96 -10.14 -16.41
CA LEU A 160 -15.63 -11.31 -15.61
C LEU A 160 -16.49 -11.35 -14.34
N VAL A 161 -16.70 -10.21 -13.68
CA VAL A 161 -17.57 -10.11 -12.50
C VAL A 161 -18.99 -10.52 -12.83
N VAL A 162 -19.57 -9.99 -13.91
CA VAL A 162 -20.92 -10.33 -14.36
C VAL A 162 -21.05 -11.83 -14.64
N SER A 163 -20.07 -12.44 -15.30
CA SER A 163 -20.08 -13.87 -15.62
C SER A 163 -20.07 -14.76 -14.37
N ILE A 164 -19.36 -14.33 -13.33
CA ILE A 164 -19.31 -15.06 -12.04
C ILE A 164 -20.60 -14.81 -11.26
N ALA A 165 -21.07 -13.56 -11.15
CA ALA A 165 -22.29 -13.19 -10.41
C ALA A 165 -23.54 -13.91 -10.94
N LYS A 166 -23.62 -14.18 -12.25
CA LYS A 166 -24.71 -14.98 -12.85
C LYS A 166 -24.91 -16.34 -12.17
N LYS A 167 -23.84 -16.98 -11.69
CA LYS A 167 -23.89 -18.30 -11.03
C LYS A 167 -24.46 -18.24 -9.61
N TYR A 168 -24.60 -17.04 -9.05
CA TYR A 168 -25.07 -16.82 -7.67
C TYR A 168 -26.44 -16.15 -7.61
N ARG A 169 -27.17 -16.05 -8.73
CA ARG A 169 -28.54 -15.55 -8.77
C ARG A 169 -29.46 -16.38 -7.88
N ASN A 170 -30.53 -15.75 -7.41
CA ASN A 170 -31.59 -16.38 -6.60
C ASN A 170 -31.11 -16.97 -5.27
N ARG A 171 -30.10 -16.34 -4.67
CA ARG A 171 -29.54 -16.74 -3.36
C ARG A 171 -29.78 -15.71 -2.26
N GLY A 172 -30.85 -14.87 -2.41
CA GLY A 172 -31.25 -13.92 -1.36
C GLY A 172 -30.74 -12.48 -1.55
N LEU A 173 -29.88 -12.22 -2.55
CA LEU A 173 -29.48 -10.88 -2.95
C LEU A 173 -29.91 -10.56 -4.37
N SER A 174 -30.15 -9.28 -4.66
CA SER A 174 -30.41 -8.83 -6.02
C SER A 174 -29.20 -9.06 -6.93
N PHE A 175 -29.45 -9.21 -8.23
CA PHE A 175 -28.34 -9.42 -9.17
C PHE A 175 -27.38 -8.23 -9.25
N LEU A 176 -27.92 -7.02 -9.08
CA LEU A 176 -27.11 -5.79 -9.05
C LEU A 176 -26.21 -5.74 -7.81
N ASP A 177 -26.71 -6.15 -6.64
CA ASP A 177 -25.90 -6.21 -5.41
C ASP A 177 -24.77 -7.24 -5.54
N LEU A 178 -25.05 -8.41 -6.13
CA LEU A 178 -24.02 -9.40 -6.42
C LEU A 178 -22.92 -8.87 -7.34
N ILE A 179 -23.28 -8.06 -8.34
CA ILE A 179 -22.31 -7.39 -9.22
C ILE A 179 -21.48 -6.37 -8.42
N GLN A 180 -22.10 -5.56 -7.57
CA GLN A 180 -21.42 -4.55 -6.78
C GLN A 180 -20.42 -5.18 -5.79
N GLU A 181 -20.84 -6.23 -5.09
CA GLU A 181 -19.95 -6.97 -4.20
C GLU A 181 -18.83 -7.67 -4.99
N GLY A 182 -19.14 -8.22 -6.16
CA GLY A 182 -18.16 -8.77 -7.08
C GLY A 182 -17.15 -7.73 -7.57
N ASN A 183 -17.59 -6.51 -7.87
CA ASN A 183 -16.71 -5.39 -8.23
C ASN A 183 -15.78 -5.00 -7.07
N THR A 184 -16.28 -5.01 -5.83
CA THR A 184 -15.44 -4.81 -4.63
C THR A 184 -14.37 -5.89 -4.51
N GLY A 185 -14.73 -7.15 -4.79
CA GLY A 185 -13.78 -8.26 -4.88
C GLY A 185 -12.74 -8.06 -5.99
N LEU A 186 -13.16 -7.62 -7.18
CA LEU A 186 -12.27 -7.30 -8.29
C LEU A 186 -11.27 -6.19 -7.93
N MET A 187 -11.73 -5.10 -7.30
CA MET A 187 -10.82 -4.01 -6.86
C MET A 187 -9.77 -4.51 -5.86
N ARG A 188 -10.16 -5.37 -4.91
CA ARG A 188 -9.21 -6.02 -3.99
C ARG A 188 -8.21 -6.91 -4.71
N ALA A 189 -8.64 -7.60 -5.78
CA ALA A 189 -7.76 -8.40 -6.61
C ALA A 189 -6.74 -7.54 -7.35
N VAL A 190 -7.16 -6.42 -7.96
CA VAL A 190 -6.28 -5.45 -8.64
C VAL A 190 -5.22 -4.91 -7.67
N ASP A 191 -5.60 -4.55 -6.44
CA ASP A 191 -4.69 -4.02 -5.42
C ASP A 191 -3.61 -5.01 -4.96
N LYS A 192 -3.90 -6.31 -5.05
CA LYS A 192 -3.02 -7.37 -4.54
C LYS A 192 -2.38 -8.21 -5.65
N TYR A 193 -2.67 -7.91 -6.91
CA TYR A 193 -2.13 -8.66 -8.02
C TYR A 193 -0.65 -8.39 -8.23
N GLU A 194 0.14 -9.44 -8.25
CA GLU A 194 1.57 -9.41 -8.50
C GLU A 194 1.87 -10.11 -9.83
N TYR A 195 2.04 -9.34 -10.91
CA TYR A 195 2.30 -9.88 -12.25
C TYR A 195 3.57 -10.71 -12.35
N ARG A 196 4.56 -10.45 -11.49
CA ARG A 196 5.83 -11.18 -11.44
C ARG A 196 5.68 -12.66 -11.13
N ARG A 197 4.55 -13.08 -10.57
CA ARG A 197 4.23 -14.49 -10.29
C ARG A 197 3.84 -15.31 -11.52
N GLY A 198 3.68 -14.68 -12.70
CA GLY A 198 3.39 -15.35 -13.97
C GLY A 198 1.96 -15.86 -14.13
N PHE A 199 1.08 -15.73 -13.14
CA PHE A 199 -0.32 -16.15 -13.27
C PHE A 199 -1.15 -15.14 -14.02
N LYS A 200 -2.12 -15.63 -14.83
CA LYS A 200 -3.11 -14.76 -15.47
C LYS A 200 -3.96 -14.04 -14.42
N PHE A 201 -4.20 -12.74 -14.65
CA PHE A 201 -5.02 -11.93 -13.74
C PHE A 201 -6.40 -12.53 -13.47
N SER A 202 -7.07 -13.06 -14.52
CA SER A 202 -8.40 -13.66 -14.40
C SER A 202 -8.45 -14.82 -13.40
N THR A 203 -7.42 -15.67 -13.34
CA THR A 203 -7.32 -16.79 -12.40
C THR A 203 -7.30 -16.29 -10.96
N TYR A 204 -6.50 -15.26 -10.70
CA TYR A 204 -6.39 -14.64 -9.37
C TYR A 204 -7.67 -13.86 -8.99
N ALA A 205 -8.20 -13.06 -9.91
CA ALA A 205 -9.39 -12.25 -9.69
C ALA A 205 -10.63 -13.09 -9.43
N THR A 206 -10.79 -14.23 -10.11
CA THR A 206 -11.93 -15.13 -9.92
C THR A 206 -12.08 -15.57 -8.47
N TRP A 207 -10.99 -15.85 -7.77
CA TRP A 207 -11.02 -16.22 -6.36
C TRP A 207 -11.54 -15.07 -5.48
N TRP A 208 -11.05 -13.85 -5.67
CA TRP A 208 -11.45 -12.67 -4.90
C TRP A 208 -12.90 -12.27 -5.16
N ILE A 209 -13.34 -12.34 -6.43
CA ILE A 209 -14.72 -12.05 -6.82
C ILE A 209 -15.65 -13.05 -6.17
N ARG A 210 -15.37 -14.35 -6.29
CA ARG A 210 -16.15 -15.42 -5.67
C ARG A 210 -16.22 -15.25 -4.16
N GLN A 211 -15.11 -15.02 -3.51
CA GLN A 211 -15.04 -14.81 -2.07
C GLN A 211 -15.88 -13.62 -1.60
N ALA A 212 -15.83 -12.49 -2.32
CA ALA A 212 -16.62 -11.31 -2.00
C ALA A 212 -18.13 -11.59 -2.12
N ILE A 213 -18.55 -12.19 -3.24
CA ILE A 213 -19.97 -12.53 -3.48
C ILE A 213 -20.47 -13.54 -2.45
N THR A 214 -19.73 -14.61 -2.17
CA THR A 214 -20.17 -15.65 -1.21
C THR A 214 -20.28 -15.07 0.19
N ARG A 215 -19.33 -14.21 0.58
CA ARG A 215 -19.37 -13.56 1.88
C ARG A 215 -20.55 -12.59 2.02
N SER A 216 -20.82 -11.81 0.98
CA SER A 216 -21.97 -10.88 0.96
C SER A 216 -23.31 -11.63 1.06
N ILE A 217 -23.46 -12.76 0.35
CA ILE A 217 -24.63 -13.63 0.48
C ILE A 217 -24.77 -14.12 1.93
N ALA A 218 -23.68 -14.57 2.55
CA ALA A 218 -23.72 -15.05 3.93
C ALA A 218 -24.11 -13.95 4.92
N ASP A 219 -23.61 -12.72 4.71
CA ASP A 219 -23.80 -11.60 5.63
C ASP A 219 -25.17 -10.91 5.46
N GLN A 220 -25.76 -10.90 4.25
CA GLN A 220 -26.88 -10.00 3.89
C GLN A 220 -28.12 -10.72 3.31
N ALA A 221 -28.03 -11.99 2.90
CA ALA A 221 -29.15 -12.68 2.26
C ALA A 221 -30.32 -13.03 3.19
N ARG A 222 -30.14 -12.93 4.51
CA ARG A 222 -31.15 -13.29 5.51
C ARG A 222 -31.64 -12.06 6.26
N THR A 223 -32.94 -11.95 6.50
CA THR A 223 -33.55 -10.91 7.32
C THR A 223 -32.98 -10.92 8.75
N ILE A 224 -32.83 -12.11 9.35
CA ILE A 224 -32.13 -12.30 10.60
C ILE A 224 -30.73 -12.81 10.28
N ARG A 225 -29.71 -11.99 10.54
CA ARG A 225 -28.31 -12.30 10.25
C ARG A 225 -27.80 -13.48 11.10
N ILE A 226 -27.26 -14.48 10.42
CA ILE A 226 -26.60 -15.61 11.05
C ILE A 226 -25.07 -15.47 10.86
N PRO A 227 -24.26 -15.75 11.89
CA PRO A 227 -22.80 -15.73 11.75
C PRO A 227 -22.32 -16.69 10.66
N VAL A 228 -21.26 -16.29 9.92
CA VAL A 228 -20.75 -17.02 8.73
C VAL A 228 -20.37 -18.46 9.08
N HIS A 229 -19.74 -18.71 10.25
CA HIS A 229 -19.35 -20.04 10.67
C HIS A 229 -20.53 -20.99 10.88
N MET A 230 -21.71 -20.48 11.30
CA MET A 230 -22.92 -21.27 11.42
C MET A 230 -23.48 -21.63 10.05
N ILE A 231 -23.41 -20.72 9.08
CA ILE A 231 -23.81 -20.97 7.68
C ILE A 231 -22.93 -22.04 7.05
N GLU A 232 -21.63 -22.01 7.35
CA GLU A 232 -20.68 -23.04 6.90
C GLU A 232 -21.00 -24.41 7.52
N ALA A 233 -21.30 -24.45 8.83
CA ALA A 233 -21.71 -25.68 9.50
C ALA A 233 -23.01 -26.26 8.91
N MET A 234 -24.02 -25.44 8.71
CA MET A 234 -25.27 -25.84 8.07
C MET A 234 -25.04 -26.34 6.64
N SER A 235 -24.11 -25.74 5.89
CA SER A 235 -23.76 -26.19 4.54
C SER A 235 -23.07 -27.56 4.55
N LYS A 236 -22.20 -27.81 5.52
CA LYS A 236 -21.54 -29.12 5.71
C LYS A 236 -22.58 -30.20 6.01
N ILE A 237 -23.47 -29.97 6.98
CA ILE A 237 -24.54 -30.89 7.34
C ILE A 237 -25.40 -31.22 6.11
N ARG A 238 -25.84 -30.19 5.35
CA ARG A 238 -26.63 -30.39 4.13
C ARG A 238 -25.91 -31.20 3.07
N ASN A 239 -24.59 -31.03 2.92
CA ASN A 239 -23.79 -31.79 1.96
C ASN A 239 -23.66 -33.26 2.40
N VAL A 240 -23.48 -33.52 3.71
CA VAL A 240 -23.43 -34.87 4.27
C VAL A 240 -24.80 -35.55 4.09
N SER A 241 -25.88 -34.86 4.44
CA SER A 241 -27.25 -35.37 4.26
C SER A 241 -27.53 -35.77 2.81
N LYS A 242 -27.15 -34.94 1.83
CA LYS A 242 -27.28 -35.26 0.39
C LYS A 242 -26.47 -36.49 0.00
N LYS A 243 -25.27 -36.65 0.55
CA LYS A 243 -24.40 -37.80 0.28
C LYS A 243 -25.01 -39.09 0.81
N LEU A 244 -25.49 -39.07 2.06
CA LEU A 244 -26.16 -40.21 2.68
C LEU A 244 -27.49 -40.57 1.96
N LEU A 245 -28.24 -39.57 1.50
CA LEU A 245 -29.44 -39.78 0.68
C LEU A 245 -29.11 -40.50 -0.64
N GLN A 246 -27.96 -40.14 -1.28
CA GLN A 246 -27.54 -40.81 -2.52
C GLN A 246 -27.03 -42.23 -2.28
N GLU A 247 -26.39 -42.49 -1.13
CA GLU A 247 -25.84 -43.82 -0.79
C GLU A 247 -26.93 -44.77 -0.27
N ASN A 248 -27.86 -44.28 0.58
CA ASN A 248 -28.84 -45.11 1.27
C ASN A 248 -30.24 -45.09 0.62
N GLY A 249 -30.48 -44.19 -0.35
CA GLY A 249 -31.79 -44.01 -1.00
C GLY A 249 -32.91 -43.48 -0.10
N ARG A 250 -32.63 -43.14 1.18
CA ARG A 250 -33.56 -42.56 2.16
C ARG A 250 -32.96 -41.33 2.86
N GLU A 251 -33.81 -40.50 3.41
CA GLU A 251 -33.33 -39.37 4.23
C GLU A 251 -32.58 -39.89 5.50
N PRO A 252 -31.40 -39.36 5.78
CA PRO A 252 -30.62 -39.77 6.95
C PRO A 252 -31.28 -39.29 8.27
N SER A 253 -31.19 -40.09 9.31
CA SER A 253 -31.61 -39.70 10.66
C SER A 253 -30.61 -38.69 11.27
N ILE A 254 -31.02 -38.03 12.37
CA ILE A 254 -30.18 -37.07 13.08
C ILE A 254 -28.89 -37.72 13.60
N GLU A 255 -28.98 -39.01 13.98
CA GLU A 255 -27.85 -39.79 14.50
C GLU A 255 -26.85 -40.20 13.41
N GLU A 256 -27.32 -40.29 12.16
CA GLU A 256 -26.49 -40.62 11.00
C GLU A 256 -25.77 -39.40 10.39
N MET A 257 -26.15 -38.17 10.78
CA MET A 257 -25.59 -36.89 10.31
C MET A 257 -24.49 -36.34 11.24
#